data_93248f79f684b5330473ed8bfb329bd9
#
_entry.id   93248f79f684b5330473ed8bfb329bd9
#
_cell.length_a   1.000
_cell.length_b   1.000
_cell.length_c   1.000
_cell.angle_alpha   90.00
_cell.angle_beta   90.00
_cell.angle_gamma   90.00
#
_symmetry.space_group_name_H-M   'P 1'
#
loop_
_entity.id
_entity.type
_entity.pdbx_description
1 polymer ?
#
loop_
_entity_poly.entity_id
_entity_poly.type
_entity_poly.pdbx_seq_one_letter_code
_entity_poly.pdbx_strand_id
1 'polypeptide(L)'
;MPRSLRPSRHQRLAELIVSYRDKAGLKQSEVAARLGRHQPFVSDIESGQRRVDLIELLDLAEAIGFDPRELVTALLETPKD
;
A
#
# COMPACT_ATOMS: atom_id res chain seq x y z
N MET A 1 4.63 20.37 15.61
CA MET A 1 4.23 20.03 15.36
C MET A 1 3.84 19.42 14.75
N PRO A 2 3.93 19.37 14.51
CA PRO A 2 3.49 18.84 14.05
C PRO A 2 3.01 18.04 13.50
N ARG A 3 2.92 18.08 13.55
CA ARG A 3 2.34 17.51 13.27
C ARG A 3 1.96 16.72 12.64
N SER A 4 2.01 16.68 12.63
CA SER A 4 1.61 16.05 12.19
C SER A 4 1.30 15.40 11.61
N LEU A 5 1.46 15.59 11.81
CA LEU A 5 1.19 15.12 11.31
C LEU A 5 0.95 14.03 11.08
N ARG A 6 0.66 13.39 11.20
CA ARG A 6 0.39 12.54 11.17
C ARG A 6 -0.01 11.40 10.78
N PRO A 7 0.51 10.63 11.39
CA PRO A 7 0.48 9.44 10.64
C PRO A 7 -0.88 8.91 10.59
N SER A 8 -1.35 9.05 9.52
CA SER A 8 -2.66 8.67 9.18
C SER A 8 -2.70 7.20 8.83
N ARG A 9 -3.90 6.66 8.76
CA ARG A 9 -4.12 5.35 8.17
C ARG A 9 -3.63 5.30 6.74
N HIS A 10 -3.72 6.42 6.03
CA HIS A 10 -3.22 6.52 4.67
C HIS A 10 -1.72 6.27 4.60
N GLN A 11 -0.95 6.89 5.49
CA GLN A 11 0.49 6.68 5.53
C GLN A 11 0.82 5.25 5.94
N ARG A 12 0.09 4.71 6.91
CA ARG A 12 0.30 3.33 7.35
C ARG A 12 0.01 2.35 6.21
N LEU A 13 -1.02 2.61 5.42
CA LEU A 13 -1.33 1.79 4.26
C LEU A 13 -0.14 1.74 3.30
N ALA A 14 0.43 2.91 2.99
CA ALA A 14 1.59 2.98 2.10
C ALA A 14 2.75 2.14 2.64
N GLU A 15 3.04 2.25 3.93
CA GLU A 15 4.11 1.49 4.57
C GLU A 15 3.86 -0.01 4.50
N LEU A 16 2.62 -0.43 4.71
CA LEU A 16 2.27 -1.84 4.66
C LEU A 16 2.44 -2.41 3.25
N ILE A 17 2.06 -1.66 2.22
CA ILE A 17 2.25 -2.09 0.84
C ILE A 17 3.74 -2.29 0.55
N VAL A 18 4.58 -1.34 0.96
CA VAL A 18 6.03 -1.48 0.79
C VAL A 18 6.53 -2.74 1.48
N SER A 19 6.09 -2.96 2.72
CA SER A 19 6.53 -4.11 3.51
C SER A 19 6.16 -5.43 2.83
N TYR A 20 4.91 -5.56 2.39
CA TYR A 20 4.48 -6.78 1.71
C TYR A 20 5.24 -7.01 0.42
N ARG A 21 5.46 -5.94 -0.36
CA ARG A 21 6.20 -6.05 -1.61
C ARG A 21 7.65 -6.49 -1.35
N ASP A 22 8.31 -5.86 -0.37
CA ASP A 22 9.69 -6.21 -0.02
C ASP A 22 9.79 -7.66 0.44
N LYS A 23 8.86 -8.11 1.28
CA LYS A 23 8.86 -9.50 1.75
C LYS A 23 8.66 -10.49 0.62
N ALA A 24 7.92 -10.10 -0.40
CA ALA A 24 7.70 -10.94 -1.57
C ALA A 24 8.89 -10.91 -2.53
N GLY A 25 9.87 -10.04 -2.29
CA GLY A 25 11.04 -9.93 -3.16
C GLY A 25 10.74 -9.30 -4.51
N LEU A 26 9.68 -8.48 -4.59
CA LEU A 26 9.25 -7.90 -5.85
C LEU A 26 9.67 -6.44 -5.95
N LYS A 27 10.01 -6.02 -7.17
CA LYS A 27 10.27 -4.62 -7.47
C LYS A 27 8.95 -3.92 -7.77
N GLN A 28 8.94 -2.59 -7.63
CA GLN A 28 7.76 -1.80 -7.99
C GLN A 28 7.34 -2.06 -9.44
N SER A 29 8.31 -2.15 -10.35
CA SER A 29 8.02 -2.39 -11.76
C SER A 29 7.37 -3.74 -11.99
N GLU A 30 7.75 -4.75 -11.19
CA GLU A 30 7.15 -6.07 -11.31
C GLU A 30 5.70 -6.08 -10.86
N VAL A 31 5.41 -5.38 -9.75
CA VAL A 31 4.04 -5.28 -9.28
C VAL A 31 3.19 -4.51 -10.29
N ALA A 32 3.71 -3.40 -10.82
CA ALA A 32 3.00 -2.63 -11.83
C ALA A 32 2.68 -3.47 -13.06
N ALA A 33 3.65 -4.27 -13.52
CA ALA A 33 3.44 -5.14 -14.67
C ALA A 33 2.32 -6.15 -14.42
N ARG A 34 2.29 -6.74 -13.22
CA ARG A 34 1.23 -7.69 -12.85
C ARG A 34 -0.14 -7.04 -12.82
N LEU A 35 -0.18 -5.74 -12.49
CA LEU A 35 -1.43 -4.98 -12.45
C LEU A 35 -1.83 -4.42 -13.80
N GLY A 36 -0.96 -4.53 -14.81
CA GLY A 36 -1.20 -3.90 -16.11
C GLY A 36 -1.12 -2.39 -16.02
N ARG A 37 -0.30 -1.87 -15.13
CA ARG A 37 -0.14 -0.43 -14.88
C ARG A 37 1.31 -0.01 -15.07
N HIS A 38 1.52 1.30 -15.18
CA HIS A 38 2.87 1.87 -15.20
C HIS A 38 3.43 1.95 -13.79
N GLN A 39 4.76 1.91 -13.68
CA GLN A 39 5.42 1.93 -12.37
C GLN A 39 5.01 3.12 -11.49
N PRO A 40 4.81 4.34 -12.03
CA PRO A 40 4.38 5.46 -11.17
C PRO A 40 3.10 5.19 -10.38
N PHE A 41 2.20 4.33 -10.89
CA PHE A 41 1.03 3.94 -10.11
C PHE A 41 1.43 3.34 -8.76
N VAL A 42 2.39 2.43 -8.77
CA VAL A 42 2.86 1.77 -7.55
C VAL A 42 3.71 2.72 -6.71
N SER A 43 4.62 3.47 -7.33
CA SER A 43 5.49 4.36 -6.57
C SER A 43 4.72 5.49 -5.90
N ASP A 44 3.65 5.99 -6.53
CA ASP A 44 2.82 7.03 -5.93
C ASP A 44 2.03 6.50 -4.74
N ILE A 45 1.57 5.24 -4.81
CA ILE A 45 0.93 4.60 -3.67
C ILE A 45 1.92 4.48 -2.51
N GLU A 46 3.13 4.01 -2.78
CA GLU A 46 4.13 3.76 -1.74
C GLU A 46 4.67 5.04 -1.12
N SER A 47 4.66 6.14 -1.86
CA SER A 47 5.09 7.43 -1.33
C SER A 47 3.95 8.17 -0.61
N GLY A 48 2.74 7.64 -0.65
CA GLY A 48 1.60 8.27 -0.01
C GLY A 48 0.94 9.35 -0.84
N GLN A 49 1.36 9.54 -2.08
CA GLN A 49 0.81 10.60 -2.93
C GLN A 49 -0.49 10.21 -3.61
N ARG A 50 -0.82 8.93 -3.63
CA ARG A 50 -2.03 8.43 -4.26
C ARG A 50 -2.79 7.55 -3.29
N ARG A 51 -4.09 7.76 -3.19
CA ARG A 51 -4.95 6.88 -2.40
C ARG A 51 -5.24 5.60 -3.17
N VAL A 52 -5.58 4.56 -2.42
CA VAL A 52 -5.92 3.25 -2.96
C VAL A 52 -7.38 3.00 -2.68
N ASP A 53 -8.17 2.72 -3.71
CA ASP A 53 -9.55 2.31 -3.47
C ASP A 53 -9.58 0.82 -3.13
N LEU A 54 -10.75 0.34 -2.71
CA LEU A 54 -10.88 -1.03 -2.23
C LEU A 54 -10.57 -2.05 -3.33
N ILE A 55 -11.02 -1.80 -4.54
CA ILE A 55 -10.77 -2.74 -5.64
C ILE A 55 -9.28 -2.78 -5.97
N GLU A 56 -8.63 -1.62 -5.99
CA GLU A 56 -7.19 -1.56 -6.21
C GLU A 56 -6.43 -2.31 -5.14
N LEU A 57 -6.90 -2.23 -3.89
CA LEU A 57 -6.26 -2.96 -2.80
C LEU A 57 -6.33 -4.47 -3.03
N LEU A 58 -7.48 -4.97 -3.48
CA LEU A 58 -7.61 -6.40 -3.76
C LEU A 58 -6.70 -6.81 -4.92
N ASP A 59 -6.58 -5.96 -5.94
CA ASP A 59 -5.68 -6.23 -7.05
C ASP A 59 -4.22 -6.25 -6.59
N LEU A 60 -3.83 -5.31 -5.73
CA LEU A 60 -2.49 -5.29 -5.15
C LEU A 60 -2.21 -6.55 -4.34
N ALA A 61 -3.18 -6.96 -3.55
CA ALA A 61 -3.04 -8.16 -2.72
C ALA A 61 -2.79 -9.39 -3.58
N GLU A 62 -3.49 -9.52 -4.70
CA GLU A 62 -3.29 -10.62 -5.62
C GLU A 62 -1.94 -10.54 -6.32
N ALA A 63 -1.56 -9.35 -6.75
CA ALA A 63 -0.31 -9.17 -7.49
C ALA A 63 0.91 -9.43 -6.62
N ILE A 64 0.87 -9.03 -5.37
CA ILE A 64 1.98 -9.18 -4.42
C ILE A 64 1.91 -10.51 -3.68
N GLY A 65 0.71 -10.98 -3.37
CA GLY A 65 0.52 -12.26 -2.70
C GLY A 65 0.33 -12.14 -1.20
N PHE A 66 -0.35 -11.09 -0.73
CA PHE A 66 -0.65 -10.95 0.70
C PHE A 66 -2.15 -11.04 0.94
N ASP A 67 -2.53 -11.30 2.20
CA ASP A 67 -3.93 -11.35 2.59
C ASP A 67 -4.41 -9.93 2.92
N PRO A 68 -5.35 -9.37 2.15
CA PRO A 68 -5.81 -8.01 2.40
C PRO A 68 -6.50 -7.86 3.75
N ARG A 69 -7.00 -8.95 4.33
CA ARG A 69 -7.63 -8.89 5.65
C ARG A 69 -6.62 -8.55 6.73
N GLU A 70 -5.38 -9.02 6.60
CA GLU A 70 -4.30 -8.67 7.54
C GLU A 70 -4.00 -7.18 7.47
N LEU A 71 -3.96 -6.63 6.26
CA LEU A 71 -3.72 -5.22 6.07
C LEU A 71 -4.82 -4.39 6.71
N VAL A 72 -6.08 -4.77 6.51
CA VAL A 72 -7.22 -4.05 7.09
C VAL A 72 -7.16 -4.12 8.61
N THR A 73 -6.81 -5.27 9.18
CA THR A 73 -6.66 -5.41 10.62
C THR A 73 -5.61 -4.44 11.15
N ALA A 74 -4.47 -4.34 10.48
CA ALA A 74 -3.41 -3.41 10.89
C ALA A 74 -3.89 -1.97 10.83
N LEU A 75 -4.68 -1.62 9.81
CA LEU A 75 -5.22 -0.27 9.69
C LEU A 75 -6.24 0.04 10.78
N LEU A 76 -7.03 -0.96 11.18
CA LEU A 76 -7.99 -0.77 12.26
C LEU A 76 -7.29 -0.47 13.59
N GLU A 77 -6.08 -0.98 13.77
CA GLU A 77 -5.28 -0.74 14.96
C GLU A 77 -4.52 0.58 14.90
N THR A 78 -4.53 1.24 13.76
CA THR A 78 -3.87 2.53 13.58
C THR A 78 -4.86 3.65 13.94
N PRO A 79 -4.45 4.67 14.72
CA PRO A 79 -5.36 5.74 15.07
C PRO A 79 -5.91 6.46 13.84
N LYS A 80 -7.13 6.98 13.99
CA LYS A 80 -7.74 7.76 12.93
C LYS A 80 -6.99 9.06 12.72
N ASP A 81 -7.09 9.55 11.51
CA ASP A 81 -6.50 10.85 11.15
C ASP A 81 -7.16 12.00 11.91
#